data_68e7d384fee4ac1963a820c2eaf58c08
#
_entry.id   68e7d384fee4ac1963a820c2eaf58c08
#
_cell.length_a   1.000
_cell.length_b   1.000
_cell.length_c   1.000
_cell.angle_alpha   90.00
_cell.angle_beta   90.00
_cell.angle_gamma   90.00
#
_symmetry.space_group_name_H-M   'P 1'
#
loop_
_entity.id
_entity.type
_entity.pdbx_description
1 polymer ?
#
loop_
_entity_poly.entity_id
_entity_poly.type
_entity_poly.pdbx_seq_one_letter_code
_entity_poly.pdbx_strand_id
1 'polypeptide(L)'
;MPFVSITRLRVRRWRYLPQFLIQSFRAACQANRAAGNLAVSVLRDADRAFWTRTVWRDEAAMRSFMQSDVHRRIMARLPEWCDEAAVVHWVQEADEPPSWREAYRRLQKEGRRSRVSHPSEAQRRFEIRELCEISQEDWIGRPK
;
A
#
# COMPACT_ATOMS: atom_id res chain seq x y z
N MET A 1 10.73 1.35 -17.80
CA MET A 1 9.99 0.13 -17.42
C MET A 1 9.08 0.45 -16.24
N PRO A 2 7.90 -0.12 -16.20
CA PRO A 2 6.96 0.14 -15.10
C PRO A 2 7.53 -0.22 -13.74
N PHE A 3 7.18 0.59 -12.76
CA PHE A 3 7.61 0.45 -11.38
C PHE A 3 6.39 0.14 -10.50
N VAL A 4 6.48 -0.92 -9.73
CA VAL A 4 5.37 -1.38 -8.88
C VAL A 4 5.67 -1.12 -7.43
N SER A 5 4.67 -0.62 -6.70
CA SER A 5 4.74 -0.44 -5.25
C SER A 5 3.56 -1.14 -4.59
N ILE A 6 3.86 -2.00 -3.65
CA ILE A 6 2.86 -2.71 -2.85
C ILE A 6 3.07 -2.29 -1.40
N THR A 7 1.98 -1.91 -0.75
CA THR A 7 1.98 -1.53 0.66
C THR A 7 0.89 -2.31 1.38
N ARG A 8 1.23 -2.87 2.53
CA ARG A 8 0.24 -3.50 3.42
C ARG A 8 0.27 -2.78 4.74
N LEU A 9 -0.90 -2.35 5.19
CA LEU A 9 -1.07 -1.63 6.45
C LEU A 9 -2.19 -2.30 7.25
N ARG A 10 -1.97 -2.50 8.55
CA ARG A 10 -3.01 -2.96 9.45
C ARG A 10 -3.30 -1.88 10.47
N VAL A 11 -4.56 -1.45 10.55
CA VAL A 11 -5.00 -0.43 11.48
C VAL A 11 -5.03 -1.03 12.89
N ARG A 12 -4.39 -0.36 13.84
CA ARG A 12 -4.17 -0.87 15.19
C ARG A 12 -5.46 -0.99 16.01
N ARG A 13 -6.33 0.01 15.92
CA ARG A 13 -7.57 0.06 16.67
C ARG A 13 -8.72 0.58 15.81
N TRP A 14 -9.92 0.13 16.10
CA TRP A 14 -11.13 0.55 15.39
C TRP A 14 -11.32 2.06 15.38
N ARG A 15 -10.91 2.78 16.43
CA ARG A 15 -11.08 4.22 16.51
C ARG A 15 -10.26 5.00 15.48
N TYR A 16 -9.19 4.42 14.96
CA TYR A 16 -8.38 5.05 13.92
C TYR A 16 -8.88 4.77 12.51
N LEU A 17 -9.75 3.77 12.38
CA LEU A 17 -10.19 3.29 11.07
C LEU A 17 -10.87 4.38 10.22
N PRO A 18 -11.82 5.18 10.75
CA PRO A 18 -12.46 6.21 9.93
C PRO A 18 -11.47 7.21 9.33
N GLN A 19 -10.56 7.75 10.14
CA GLN A 19 -9.55 8.69 9.65
C GLN A 19 -8.58 8.03 8.68
N PHE A 20 -8.15 6.80 8.99
CA PHE A 20 -7.29 6.04 8.09
C PHE A 20 -7.95 5.87 6.72
N LEU A 21 -9.21 5.46 6.68
CA LEU A 21 -9.93 5.24 5.42
C LEU A 21 -10.07 6.53 4.62
N ILE A 22 -10.45 7.63 5.29
CA ILE A 22 -10.62 8.92 4.62
C ILE A 22 -9.30 9.38 4.02
N GLN A 23 -8.23 9.38 4.79
CA GLN A 23 -6.94 9.87 4.35
C GLN A 23 -6.31 8.96 3.29
N SER A 24 -6.45 7.65 3.46
CA SER A 24 -5.94 6.68 2.49
C SER A 24 -6.67 6.77 1.15
N PHE A 25 -7.98 6.97 1.19
CA PHE A 25 -8.77 7.16 -0.03
C PHE A 25 -8.34 8.44 -0.75
N ARG A 26 -8.15 9.54 -0.02
CA ARG A 26 -7.67 10.79 -0.62
C ARG A 26 -6.29 10.62 -1.26
N ALA A 27 -5.40 9.92 -0.57
CA ALA A 27 -4.07 9.63 -1.12
C ALA A 27 -4.14 8.77 -2.38
N ALA A 28 -5.01 7.76 -2.38
CA ALA A 28 -5.20 6.90 -3.55
C ALA A 28 -5.75 7.68 -4.75
N CYS A 29 -6.71 8.56 -4.52
CA CYS A 29 -7.24 9.44 -5.57
C CYS A 29 -6.15 10.37 -6.13
N GLN A 30 -5.31 10.90 -5.28
CA GLN A 30 -4.21 11.75 -5.72
C GLN A 30 -3.14 10.96 -6.47
N ALA A 31 -2.84 9.74 -6.02
CA ALA A 31 -1.94 8.86 -6.76
C ALA A 31 -2.47 8.60 -8.16
N ASN A 32 -3.77 8.34 -8.29
CA ASN A 32 -4.40 8.11 -9.58
C ASN A 32 -4.25 9.29 -10.54
N ARG A 33 -4.23 10.51 -10.00
CA ARG A 33 -4.08 11.74 -10.80
C ARG A 33 -2.63 12.15 -11.00
N ALA A 34 -1.69 11.52 -10.31
CA ALA A 34 -0.29 11.90 -10.39
C ALA A 34 0.31 11.56 -11.74
N ALA A 35 1.23 12.41 -12.19
CA ALA A 35 1.92 12.18 -13.47
C ALA A 35 2.69 10.87 -13.40
N GLY A 36 2.53 10.05 -14.44
CA GLY A 36 3.22 8.77 -14.54
C GLY A 36 2.55 7.62 -13.82
N ASN A 37 1.40 7.85 -13.17
CA ASN A 37 0.64 6.74 -12.58
C ASN A 37 -0.07 5.95 -13.67
N LEU A 38 0.05 4.61 -13.62
CA LEU A 38 -0.59 3.71 -14.57
C LEU A 38 -1.79 2.98 -13.97
N ALA A 39 -1.78 2.72 -12.67
CA ALA A 39 -2.90 2.05 -12.00
C ALA A 39 -2.83 2.23 -10.49
N VAL A 40 -3.99 2.30 -9.84
CA VAL A 40 -4.12 2.30 -8.37
C VAL A 40 -5.26 1.38 -8.00
N SER A 41 -5.00 0.45 -7.08
CA SER A 41 -6.05 -0.39 -6.51
C SER A 41 -5.79 -0.62 -5.03
N VAL A 42 -6.89 -0.80 -4.30
CA VAL A 42 -6.86 -1.06 -2.86
C VAL A 42 -7.60 -2.36 -2.59
N LEU A 43 -7.04 -3.20 -1.76
CA LEU A 43 -7.64 -4.45 -1.35
C LEU A 43 -7.90 -4.41 0.15
N ARG A 44 -9.16 -4.61 0.53
CA ARG A 44 -9.53 -4.75 1.92
C ARG A 44 -9.37 -6.20 2.34
N ASP A 45 -8.56 -6.43 3.36
CA ASP A 45 -8.28 -7.77 3.89
C ASP A 45 -8.88 -7.92 5.29
N ALA A 46 -8.74 -9.10 5.87
CA ALA A 46 -9.23 -9.40 7.21
C ALA A 46 -8.48 -8.59 8.28
N ASP A 47 -9.10 -8.44 9.45
CA ASP A 47 -8.49 -7.82 10.64
C ASP A 47 -7.98 -6.39 10.44
N ARG A 48 -8.73 -5.57 9.71
CA ARG A 48 -8.40 -4.17 9.47
C ARG A 48 -7.09 -4.00 8.69
N ALA A 49 -6.73 -4.98 7.88
CA ALA A 49 -5.57 -4.89 7.00
C ALA A 49 -6.01 -4.37 5.62
N PHE A 50 -5.16 -3.56 5.02
CA PHE A 50 -5.41 -2.96 3.71
C PHE A 50 -4.16 -3.07 2.87
N TRP A 51 -4.34 -3.46 1.62
CA TRP A 51 -3.28 -3.55 0.64
C TRP A 51 -3.48 -2.48 -0.41
N THR A 52 -2.41 -1.80 -0.78
CA THR A 52 -2.43 -0.83 -1.88
C THR A 52 -1.43 -1.30 -2.93
N ARG A 53 -1.88 -1.30 -4.16
CA ARG A 53 -1.07 -1.67 -5.32
C ARG A 53 -1.07 -0.50 -6.30
N THR A 54 0.11 0.06 -6.55
CA THR A 54 0.26 1.13 -7.53
C THR A 54 1.27 0.73 -8.58
N VAL A 55 1.01 1.13 -9.81
CA VAL A 55 1.93 0.92 -10.93
C VAL A 55 2.25 2.28 -11.53
N TRP A 56 3.53 2.53 -11.75
CA TRP A 56 4.04 3.81 -12.21
C TRP A 56 4.87 3.62 -13.47
N ARG A 57 4.94 4.66 -14.31
CA ARG A 57 5.77 4.64 -15.52
C ARG A 57 7.23 4.35 -15.17
N ASP A 58 7.72 4.91 -14.06
CA ASP A 58 9.07 4.71 -13.57
C ASP A 58 9.16 5.05 -12.08
N GLU A 59 10.32 4.77 -11.48
CA GLU A 59 10.55 5.05 -10.07
C GLU A 59 10.50 6.55 -9.75
N ALA A 60 10.96 7.39 -10.66
CA ALA A 60 10.94 8.83 -10.44
C ALA A 60 9.52 9.37 -10.26
N ALA A 61 8.56 8.86 -11.03
CA ALA A 61 7.16 9.24 -10.90
C ALA A 61 6.60 8.85 -9.53
N MET A 62 6.91 7.65 -9.07
CA MET A 62 6.48 7.19 -7.74
C MET A 62 7.10 8.05 -6.64
N ARG A 63 8.39 8.34 -6.71
CA ARG A 63 9.07 9.15 -5.71
C ARG A 63 8.53 10.58 -5.65
N SER A 64 8.21 11.15 -6.81
CA SER A 64 7.61 12.49 -6.88
C SER A 64 6.26 12.53 -6.13
N PHE A 65 5.43 11.49 -6.30
CA PHE A 65 4.18 11.38 -5.55
C PHE A 65 4.43 11.23 -4.05
N MET A 66 5.39 10.41 -3.65
CA MET A 66 5.69 10.18 -2.24
C MET A 66 6.18 11.43 -1.52
N GLN A 67 6.79 12.37 -2.25
CA GLN A 67 7.25 13.64 -1.71
C GLN A 67 6.15 14.70 -1.69
N SER A 68 4.96 14.41 -2.22
CA SER A 68 3.84 15.35 -2.18
C SER A 68 3.38 15.60 -0.74
N ASP A 69 2.84 16.79 -0.48
CA ASP A 69 2.40 17.18 0.86
C ASP A 69 1.33 16.24 1.41
N VAL A 70 0.39 15.81 0.58
CA VAL A 70 -0.68 14.90 0.98
C VAL A 70 -0.13 13.58 1.49
N HIS A 71 0.76 12.97 0.70
CA HIS A 71 1.37 11.70 1.09
C HIS A 71 2.22 11.84 2.35
N ARG A 72 2.99 12.92 2.47
CA ARG A 72 3.83 13.16 3.63
C ARG A 72 3.03 13.31 4.92
N ARG A 73 1.88 13.99 4.85
CA ARG A 73 1.00 14.16 6.01
C ARG A 73 0.44 12.81 6.49
N ILE A 74 0.07 11.94 5.57
CA ILE A 74 -0.42 10.61 5.91
C ILE A 74 0.69 9.76 6.51
N MET A 75 1.87 9.79 5.92
CA MET A 75 3.01 9.04 6.42
C MET A 75 3.38 9.42 7.85
N ALA A 76 3.19 10.68 8.22
CA ALA A 76 3.45 11.14 9.58
C ALA A 76 2.47 10.54 10.61
N ARG A 77 1.27 10.16 10.18
CA ARG A 77 0.23 9.59 11.04
C ARG A 77 0.22 8.07 11.11
N LEU A 78 0.69 7.41 10.05
CA LEU A 78 0.64 5.95 9.95
C LEU A 78 1.31 5.23 11.13
N PRO A 79 2.45 5.67 11.66
CA PRO A 79 3.06 4.98 12.79
C PRO A 79 2.16 4.86 14.03
N GLU A 80 1.25 5.83 14.23
CA GLU A 80 0.31 5.79 15.35
C GLU A 80 -0.94 4.96 15.02
N TRP A 81 -1.42 5.05 13.78
CA TRP A 81 -2.65 4.37 13.38
C TRP A 81 -2.47 2.88 13.14
N CYS A 82 -1.29 2.45 12.73
CA CYS A 82 -1.04 1.08 12.30
C CYS A 82 -0.09 0.35 13.23
N ASP A 83 -0.33 -0.95 13.42
CA ASP A 83 0.58 -1.82 14.15
C ASP A 83 1.36 -2.76 13.23
N GLU A 84 0.99 -2.81 11.95
CA GLU A 84 1.73 -3.53 10.92
C GLU A 84 1.80 -2.65 9.67
N ALA A 85 3.00 -2.54 9.13
CA ALA A 85 3.25 -1.78 7.90
C ALA A 85 4.44 -2.38 7.18
N ALA A 86 4.27 -2.68 5.91
CA ALA A 86 5.32 -3.25 5.07
C ALA A 86 5.16 -2.76 3.64
N VAL A 87 6.28 -2.69 2.93
CA VAL A 87 6.32 -2.19 1.56
C VAL A 87 7.33 -3.00 0.75
N VAL A 88 7.02 -3.19 -0.53
CA VAL A 88 7.95 -3.75 -1.50
C VAL A 88 7.82 -3.01 -2.82
N HIS A 89 8.95 -2.83 -3.49
CA HIS A 89 9.02 -2.19 -4.80
C HIS A 89 9.77 -3.09 -5.77
N TRP A 90 9.37 -3.07 -7.04
CA TRP A 90 10.15 -3.74 -8.10
C TRP A 90 9.82 -3.15 -9.45
N VAL A 91 10.68 -3.44 -10.42
CA VAL A 91 10.50 -3.07 -11.82
C VAL A 91 10.01 -4.28 -12.59
N GLN A 92 9.06 -4.11 -13.49
CA GLN A 92 8.55 -5.19 -14.33
C GLN A 92 8.44 -4.72 -15.78
N GLU A 93 8.28 -5.68 -16.71
CA GLU A 93 8.14 -5.35 -18.13
C GLU A 93 6.72 -4.94 -18.49
N ALA A 94 5.72 -5.58 -17.89
CA ALA A 94 4.31 -5.35 -18.20
C ALA A 94 3.79 -4.08 -17.54
N ASP A 95 2.88 -3.36 -18.22
CA ASP A 95 2.17 -2.22 -17.65
C ASP A 95 1.04 -2.65 -16.73
N GLU A 96 0.60 -3.89 -16.83
CA GLU A 96 -0.51 -4.40 -16.05
C GLU A 96 -0.11 -4.61 -14.58
N PRO A 97 -1.03 -4.33 -13.65
CA PRO A 97 -0.77 -4.61 -12.23
C PRO A 97 -0.52 -6.10 -12.01
N PRO A 98 0.43 -6.46 -11.13
CA PRO A 98 0.63 -7.86 -10.76
C PRO A 98 -0.59 -8.38 -10.01
N SER A 99 -0.77 -9.71 -9.97
CA SER A 99 -1.83 -10.31 -9.17
C SER A 99 -1.58 -10.03 -7.68
N TRP A 100 -2.64 -10.12 -6.87
CA TRP A 100 -2.49 -9.96 -5.43
C TRP A 100 -1.67 -11.09 -4.82
N ARG A 101 -1.71 -12.28 -5.39
CA ARG A 101 -0.87 -13.40 -4.95
C ARG A 101 0.61 -13.10 -5.18
N GLU A 102 0.95 -12.54 -6.34
CA GLU A 102 2.31 -12.10 -6.63
C GLU A 102 2.74 -10.98 -5.66
N ALA A 103 1.84 -10.03 -5.38
CA ALA A 103 2.10 -8.95 -4.44
C ALA A 103 2.42 -9.51 -3.04
N TYR A 104 1.63 -10.48 -2.57
CA TYR A 104 1.88 -11.13 -1.28
C TYR A 104 3.23 -11.83 -1.27
N ARG A 105 3.50 -12.62 -2.30
CA ARG A 105 4.76 -13.37 -2.39
C ARG A 105 5.96 -12.44 -2.37
N ARG A 106 5.90 -11.35 -3.11
CA ARG A 106 6.98 -10.37 -3.17
C ARG A 106 7.16 -9.64 -1.84
N LEU A 107 6.07 -9.25 -1.21
CA LEU A 107 6.13 -8.59 0.08
C LEU A 107 6.75 -9.50 1.13
N GLN A 108 6.39 -10.78 1.15
CA GLN A 108 6.91 -11.73 2.08
C GLN A 108 8.41 -11.97 1.91
N LYS A 109 8.87 -12.09 0.67
CA LYS A 109 10.27 -12.45 0.37
C LYS A 109 11.21 -11.26 0.31
N GLU A 110 10.76 -10.15 -0.28
CA GLU A 110 11.61 -9.02 -0.62
C GLU A 110 11.20 -7.73 0.08
N GLY A 111 10.09 -7.76 0.82
CA GLY A 111 9.57 -6.58 1.47
C GLY A 111 10.37 -6.15 2.68
N ARG A 112 10.08 -4.94 3.14
CA ARG A 112 10.69 -4.38 4.34
C ARG A 112 9.63 -3.80 5.24
N ARG A 113 9.91 -3.80 6.55
CA ARG A 113 9.02 -3.19 7.54
C ARG A 113 9.11 -1.68 7.44
N SER A 114 7.96 -1.03 7.57
CA SER A 114 7.91 0.40 7.83
C SER A 114 7.76 0.63 9.33
N ARG A 115 8.22 1.78 9.79
CA ARG A 115 8.19 2.10 11.21
C ARG A 115 6.75 2.26 11.71
N VAL A 116 6.44 1.61 12.84
CA VAL A 116 5.18 1.81 13.58
C VAL A 116 5.52 2.00 15.06
N SER A 117 4.71 2.81 15.77
CA SER A 117 4.98 3.14 17.18
C SER A 117 4.64 1.99 18.11
N HIS A 118 3.67 1.16 17.75
CA HIS A 118 3.18 0.05 18.57
C HIS A 118 3.11 -1.23 17.73
N PRO A 119 4.25 -1.84 17.39
CA PRO A 119 4.25 -2.99 16.50
C PRO A 119 3.58 -4.21 17.12
N SER A 120 2.83 -4.93 16.29
CA SER A 120 2.31 -6.25 16.64
C SER A 120 3.47 -7.25 16.68
N GLU A 121 3.21 -8.45 17.20
CA GLU A 121 4.23 -9.49 17.18
C GLU A 121 4.57 -9.92 15.75
N ALA A 122 3.57 -10.01 14.88
CA ALA A 122 3.79 -10.32 13.47
C ALA A 122 4.69 -9.26 12.81
N GLN A 123 4.50 -7.98 13.15
CA GLN A 123 5.36 -6.91 12.65
C GLN A 123 6.80 -7.06 13.12
N ARG A 124 6.99 -7.41 14.38
CA ARG A 124 8.34 -7.61 14.95
C ARG A 124 9.08 -8.76 14.29
N ARG A 125 8.35 -9.85 13.95
CA ARG A 125 8.90 -11.03 13.30
C ARG A 125 8.92 -10.93 11.78
N PHE A 126 8.34 -9.88 11.23
CA PHE A 126 8.11 -9.71 9.80
C PHE A 126 7.34 -10.88 9.20
N GLU A 127 6.25 -11.24 9.84
CA GLU A 127 5.33 -12.25 9.34
C GLU A 127 4.19 -11.54 8.60
N ILE A 128 4.06 -11.81 7.31
CA ILE A 128 3.00 -11.24 6.49
C ILE A 128 1.89 -12.29 6.37
N ARG A 129 0.71 -11.94 6.88
CA ARG A 129 -0.44 -12.83 6.81
C ARG A 129 -0.91 -12.99 5.37
N GLU A 130 -1.19 -14.23 4.98
CA GLU A 130 -1.72 -14.53 3.66
C GLU A 130 -3.07 -13.83 3.45
N LEU A 131 -3.31 -13.40 2.20
CA LEU A 131 -4.56 -12.74 1.82
C LEU A 131 -5.77 -13.64 2.07
N CYS A 132 -6.84 -13.06 2.58
CA CYS A 132 -8.11 -13.76 2.76
C CYS A 132 -8.82 -13.92 1.41
N GLU A 133 -9.40 -15.10 1.16
CA GLU A 133 -10.11 -15.36 -0.10
C GLU A 133 -11.33 -14.47 -0.29
N ILE A 134 -11.91 -13.95 0.80
CA ILE A 134 -13.08 -13.08 0.75
C ILE A 134 -12.72 -11.61 0.66
N SER A 135 -11.45 -11.29 0.48
CA SER A 135 -10.99 -9.91 0.35
C SER A 135 -11.63 -9.22 -0.85
N GLN A 136 -12.00 -7.96 -0.66
CA GLN A 136 -12.64 -7.16 -1.68
C GLN A 136 -11.66 -6.13 -2.24
N GLU A 137 -11.49 -6.12 -3.55
CA GLU A 137 -10.64 -5.18 -4.25
C GLU A 137 -11.44 -3.98 -4.75
N ASP A 138 -10.95 -2.79 -4.44
CA ASP A 138 -11.52 -1.54 -4.94
C ASP A 138 -10.51 -0.86 -5.86
N TRP A 139 -10.93 -0.65 -7.12
CA TRP A 139 -10.13 0.07 -8.10
C TRP A 139 -10.36 1.56 -7.97
N ILE A 140 -9.33 2.30 -7.57
CA ILE A 140 -9.36 3.77 -7.54
C ILE A 140 -9.08 4.31 -8.94
N GLY A 141 -8.15 3.69 -9.65
CA GLY A 141 -7.85 4.00 -11.04
C GLY A 141 -7.58 2.71 -11.78
N ARG A 142 -8.39 2.43 -12.80
CA ARG A 142 -8.20 1.24 -13.63
C ARG A 142 -6.94 1.37 -14.47
N PRO A 143 -6.36 0.25 -14.90
CA PRO A 143 -5.23 0.29 -15.82
C PRO A 143 -5.55 1.15 -17.03
N LYS A 144 -4.66 2.04 -17.34
CA LYS A 144 -4.79 3.02 -18.42
C LYS A 144 -4.21 2.46 -19.71
#